data_8f5f2def4bb884d96701d3679824d6f7
#
_entry.id   8f5f2def4bb884d96701d3679824d6f7
#
_cell.length_a   1.000
_cell.length_b   1.000
_cell.length_c   1.000
_cell.angle_alpha   90.00
_cell.angle_beta   90.00
_cell.angle_gamma   90.00
#
_symmetry.space_group_name_H-M   'P 1'
#
loop_
_entity.id
_entity.type
_entity.pdbx_description
1 polymer ?
#
loop_
_entity_poly.entity_id
_entity_poly.type
_entity_poly.pdbx_seq_one_letter_code
_entity_poly.pdbx_strand_id
1 'polypeptide(L)'
;MFALSFAAYLSMYPILLFPPLALLCYDRRKPLKNPESMYSFVIGNAVAVGGSLYSLLHMSSLITGSWEFLSSTYGVQLLLPDLTPNVGLWWYFFIEMFDSFRNFFLGVFWIHLSSYVAGLTIRLRRQPLFVLTLLLGIFAIFKPYPSISDTSLFLAMLPLYRHVFPLMRYTFLASSTILYATLLGPAFYYLWIYAGSGNANFFYAITLVWSLGLSLLTSDALFAVLRDELEVERPEMRGKEIRQM
;
A
#
# COMPACT_ATOMS: atom_id res chain seq x y z
N MET A 1 -15.80 6.06 -8.31
CA MET A 1 -14.68 6.13 -9.27
C MET A 1 -14.09 7.52 -9.42
N PHE A 2 -14.89 8.60 -9.49
CA PHE A 2 -14.34 9.97 -9.58
C PHE A 2 -13.39 10.33 -8.42
N ALA A 3 -13.72 9.96 -7.17
CA ALA A 3 -12.83 10.15 -6.03
C ALA A 3 -11.46 9.44 -6.18
N LEU A 4 -11.46 8.27 -6.83
CA LEU A 4 -10.22 7.56 -7.15
C LEU A 4 -9.39 8.32 -8.19
N SER A 5 -10.03 8.87 -9.24
CA SER A 5 -9.36 9.68 -10.24
C SER A 5 -8.74 10.93 -9.61
N PHE A 6 -9.47 11.59 -8.72
CA PHE A 6 -8.96 12.75 -8.01
C PHE A 6 -7.80 12.40 -7.07
N ALA A 7 -7.90 11.28 -6.33
CA ALA A 7 -6.80 10.80 -5.50
C ALA A 7 -5.57 10.42 -6.35
N ALA A 8 -5.79 9.77 -7.51
CA ALA A 8 -4.72 9.41 -8.44
C ALA A 8 -4.08 10.63 -9.14
N TYR A 9 -4.85 11.71 -9.32
CA TYR A 9 -4.33 12.98 -9.78
C TYR A 9 -3.43 13.66 -8.73
N LEU A 10 -3.76 13.57 -7.45
CA LEU A 10 -2.92 14.12 -6.37
C LEU A 10 -1.67 13.29 -6.09
N SER A 11 -1.76 11.98 -6.27
CA SER A 11 -0.65 11.03 -6.08
C SER A 11 -0.92 9.78 -6.91
N MET A 12 0.07 9.28 -7.64
CA MET A 12 -0.15 8.16 -8.57
C MET A 12 -0.52 6.82 -7.89
N TYR A 13 -0.13 6.60 -6.63
CA TYR A 13 -0.34 5.31 -5.93
C TYR A 13 -1.81 4.89 -5.80
N PRO A 14 -2.78 5.77 -5.54
CA PRO A 14 -4.18 5.40 -5.47
C PRO A 14 -4.72 4.69 -6.71
N ILE A 15 -4.13 4.89 -7.90
CA ILE A 15 -4.55 4.18 -9.12
C ILE A 15 -4.41 2.65 -8.97
N LEU A 16 -3.45 2.20 -8.18
CA LEU A 16 -3.22 0.79 -7.88
C LEU A 16 -4.37 0.16 -7.08
N LEU A 17 -5.22 0.96 -6.45
CA LEU A 17 -6.43 0.50 -5.75
C LEU A 17 -7.61 0.28 -6.70
N PHE A 18 -7.48 0.63 -7.99
CA PHE A 18 -8.56 0.49 -8.96
C PHE A 18 -9.12 -0.95 -9.05
N PRO A 19 -8.29 -2.01 -9.21
CA PRO A 19 -8.82 -3.37 -9.40
C PRO A 19 -9.72 -3.83 -8.24
N PRO A 20 -9.28 -3.82 -6.96
CA PRO A 20 -10.16 -4.24 -5.86
C PRO A 20 -11.35 -3.31 -5.64
N LEU A 21 -11.20 -2.00 -5.89
CA LEU A 21 -12.30 -1.04 -5.78
C LEU A 21 -13.37 -1.29 -6.84
N ALA A 22 -12.98 -1.58 -8.09
CA ALA A 22 -13.90 -1.93 -9.16
C ALA A 22 -14.69 -3.20 -8.82
N LEU A 23 -14.02 -4.21 -8.27
CA LEU A 23 -14.67 -5.45 -7.81
C LEU A 23 -15.65 -5.19 -6.66
N LEU A 24 -15.27 -4.38 -5.68
CA LEU A 24 -16.13 -3.99 -4.57
C LEU A 24 -17.41 -3.29 -5.06
N CYS A 25 -17.25 -2.34 -6.00
CA CYS A 25 -18.37 -1.63 -6.59
C CYS A 25 -19.26 -2.55 -7.43
N TYR A 26 -18.68 -3.50 -8.17
CA TYR A 26 -19.43 -4.50 -8.94
C TYR A 26 -20.26 -5.40 -8.03
N ASP A 27 -19.66 -5.93 -6.96
CA ASP A 27 -20.34 -6.84 -6.04
C ASP A 27 -21.53 -6.17 -5.33
N ARG A 28 -21.46 -4.85 -5.08
CA ARG A 28 -22.58 -4.07 -4.54
C ARG A 28 -23.73 -3.88 -5.54
N ARG A 29 -23.49 -4.01 -6.84
CA ARG A 29 -24.52 -3.89 -7.89
C ARG A 29 -25.23 -5.19 -8.24
N LYS A 30 -24.67 -6.35 -7.86
CA LYS A 30 -25.23 -7.69 -8.17
C LYS A 30 -26.73 -7.90 -7.85
N PRO A 31 -27.35 -7.23 -6.86
CA PRO A 31 -28.78 -7.41 -6.59
C PRO A 31 -29.73 -6.83 -7.66
N LEU A 32 -29.22 -6.11 -8.65
CA LEU A 32 -30.04 -5.54 -9.73
C LEU A 32 -30.48 -6.63 -10.74
N LYS A 33 -31.73 -6.53 -11.24
CA LYS A 33 -32.43 -7.54 -12.06
C LYS A 33 -31.73 -7.96 -13.35
N ASN A 34 -30.78 -7.19 -13.89
CA ASN A 34 -29.93 -7.51 -15.03
C ASN A 34 -28.50 -7.03 -14.74
N PRO A 35 -27.65 -7.83 -14.10
CA PRO A 35 -26.29 -7.44 -13.86
C PRO A 35 -25.52 -7.39 -15.18
N GLU A 36 -24.94 -6.25 -15.48
CA GLU A 36 -23.94 -6.07 -16.50
C GLU A 36 -22.80 -7.09 -16.31
N SER A 37 -22.16 -7.54 -17.41
CA SER A 37 -20.98 -8.39 -17.30
C SER A 37 -19.89 -7.70 -16.45
N MET A 38 -19.22 -8.46 -15.58
CA MET A 38 -18.12 -7.96 -14.77
C MET A 38 -17.05 -7.25 -15.63
N TYR A 39 -16.73 -7.82 -16.79
CA TYR A 39 -15.74 -7.24 -17.70
C TYR A 39 -16.21 -5.90 -18.28
N SER A 40 -17.45 -5.81 -18.73
CA SER A 40 -18.03 -4.56 -19.23
C SER A 40 -18.03 -3.49 -18.15
N PHE A 41 -18.43 -3.84 -16.92
CA PHE A 41 -18.41 -2.94 -15.78
C PHE A 41 -16.99 -2.44 -15.45
N VAL A 42 -16.01 -3.34 -15.38
CA VAL A 42 -14.62 -2.96 -15.06
C VAL A 42 -14.04 -2.08 -16.17
N ILE A 43 -14.24 -2.43 -17.44
CA ILE A 43 -13.76 -1.63 -18.58
C ILE A 43 -14.45 -0.27 -18.58
N GLY A 44 -15.77 -0.20 -18.41
CA GLY A 44 -16.50 1.08 -18.37
C GLY A 44 -16.01 1.99 -17.26
N ASN A 45 -15.73 1.45 -16.06
CA ASN A 45 -15.15 2.21 -14.96
C ASN A 45 -13.68 2.60 -15.20
N ALA A 46 -12.89 1.75 -15.87
CA ALA A 46 -11.52 2.10 -16.26
C ALA A 46 -11.50 3.29 -17.23
N VAL A 47 -12.38 3.28 -18.23
CA VAL A 47 -12.57 4.40 -19.16
C VAL A 47 -13.02 5.67 -18.43
N ALA A 48 -13.97 5.54 -17.50
CA ALA A 48 -14.43 6.68 -16.69
C ALA A 48 -13.33 7.26 -15.81
N VAL A 49 -12.54 6.41 -15.15
CA VAL A 49 -11.37 6.84 -14.33
C VAL A 49 -10.33 7.49 -15.22
N GLY A 50 -9.97 6.88 -16.34
CA GLY A 50 -8.99 7.41 -17.29
C GLY A 50 -9.43 8.76 -17.88
N GLY A 51 -10.68 8.87 -18.31
CA GLY A 51 -11.26 10.12 -18.83
C GLY A 51 -11.30 11.24 -17.80
N SER A 52 -11.69 10.93 -16.55
CA SER A 52 -11.68 11.89 -15.45
C SER A 52 -10.26 12.35 -15.12
N LEU A 53 -9.30 11.42 -15.06
CA LEU A 53 -7.89 11.74 -14.82
C LEU A 53 -7.31 12.61 -15.95
N TYR A 54 -7.57 12.23 -17.21
CA TYR A 54 -7.15 13.02 -18.35
C TYR A 54 -7.72 14.43 -18.30
N SER A 55 -9.01 14.58 -17.97
CA SER A 55 -9.65 15.90 -17.85
C SER A 55 -8.97 16.75 -16.77
N LEU A 56 -8.63 16.19 -15.61
CA LEU A 56 -7.90 16.89 -14.55
C LEU A 56 -6.50 17.30 -15.00
N LEU A 57 -5.76 16.42 -15.66
CA LEU A 57 -4.43 16.72 -16.19
C LEU A 57 -4.49 17.77 -17.31
N HIS A 58 -5.51 17.71 -18.17
CA HIS A 58 -5.69 18.70 -19.23
C HIS A 58 -6.04 20.08 -18.65
N MET A 59 -6.90 20.14 -17.64
CA MET A 59 -7.16 21.41 -16.93
C MET A 59 -5.88 21.99 -16.32
N SER A 60 -5.03 21.15 -15.75
CA SER A 60 -3.72 21.59 -15.24
C SER A 60 -2.81 22.12 -16.36
N SER A 61 -2.78 21.45 -17.51
CA SER A 61 -1.98 21.91 -18.66
C SER A 61 -2.46 23.26 -19.21
N LEU A 62 -3.77 23.53 -19.18
CA LEU A 62 -4.32 24.83 -19.56
C LEU A 62 -3.93 25.94 -18.57
N ILE A 63 -3.87 25.63 -17.28
CA ILE A 63 -3.48 26.58 -16.24
C ILE A 63 -1.97 26.87 -16.29
N THR A 64 -1.14 25.83 -16.47
CA THR A 64 0.33 25.95 -16.50
C THR A 64 0.88 26.36 -17.87
N GLY A 65 0.07 26.28 -18.92
CA GLY A 65 0.46 26.56 -20.28
C GLY A 65 1.32 25.47 -20.95
N SER A 66 1.66 24.40 -20.26
CA SER A 66 2.47 23.30 -20.81
C SER A 66 2.18 21.97 -20.09
N TRP A 67 2.70 20.86 -20.66
CA TRP A 67 2.66 19.53 -20.05
C TRP A 67 3.91 19.20 -19.21
N GLU A 68 4.84 20.13 -19.08
CA GLU A 68 6.11 19.90 -18.35
C GLU A 68 5.91 19.61 -16.87
N PHE A 69 4.79 20.06 -16.28
CA PHE A 69 4.46 19.72 -14.89
C PHE A 69 4.38 18.21 -14.64
N LEU A 70 4.10 17.39 -15.68
CA LEU A 70 4.06 15.92 -15.52
C LEU A 70 5.43 15.37 -15.11
N SER A 71 6.52 15.89 -15.65
CA SER A 71 7.86 15.45 -15.30
C SER A 71 8.25 15.83 -13.87
N SER A 72 7.86 17.03 -13.42
CA SER A 72 8.17 17.54 -12.08
C SER A 72 7.25 16.98 -10.98
N THR A 73 6.06 16.46 -11.33
CA THR A 73 5.13 15.86 -10.35
C THR A 73 5.19 14.33 -10.38
N TYR A 74 4.77 13.71 -11.48
CA TYR A 74 4.70 12.25 -11.60
C TYR A 74 6.04 11.63 -12.01
N GLY A 75 6.83 12.33 -12.83
CA GLY A 75 8.16 11.87 -13.22
C GLY A 75 9.08 11.67 -12.01
N VAL A 76 9.04 12.57 -11.04
CA VAL A 76 9.79 12.44 -9.79
C VAL A 76 9.35 11.19 -9.00
N GLN A 77 8.04 10.90 -8.97
CA GLN A 77 7.53 9.71 -8.27
C GLN A 77 7.87 8.42 -9.01
N LEU A 78 7.96 8.43 -10.35
CA LEU A 78 8.26 7.26 -11.15
C LEU A 78 9.76 6.94 -11.18
N LEU A 79 10.60 7.96 -11.35
CA LEU A 79 12.03 7.80 -11.57
C LEU A 79 12.86 7.86 -10.28
N LEU A 80 12.27 8.39 -9.20
CA LEU A 80 12.92 8.53 -7.89
C LEU A 80 14.33 9.12 -8.00
N PRO A 81 14.52 10.29 -8.65
CA PRO A 81 15.85 10.84 -8.91
C PRO A 81 16.62 11.13 -7.63
N ASP A 82 15.91 11.53 -6.57
CA ASP A 82 16.45 11.79 -5.25
C ASP A 82 15.49 11.26 -4.18
N LEU A 83 15.99 10.43 -3.27
CA LEU A 83 15.25 9.90 -2.12
C LEU A 83 15.85 10.45 -0.85
N THR A 84 15.21 11.47 -0.29
CA THR A 84 15.60 12.02 1.01
C THR A 84 15.25 11.06 2.15
N PRO A 85 15.97 11.12 3.29
CA PRO A 85 15.69 10.31 4.48
C PRO A 85 14.23 10.42 4.91
N ASN A 86 13.56 9.27 5.05
CA ASN A 86 12.15 9.16 5.43
C ASN A 86 11.91 7.86 6.23
N VAL A 87 10.65 7.58 6.61
CA VAL A 87 10.31 6.38 7.39
C VAL A 87 10.24 5.08 6.56
N GLY A 88 10.53 5.16 5.26
CA GLY A 88 10.48 4.03 4.33
C GLY A 88 11.79 3.26 4.22
N LEU A 89 11.73 2.17 3.45
CA LEU A 89 12.86 1.24 3.25
C LEU A 89 13.85 1.70 2.19
N TRP A 90 13.36 2.47 1.19
CA TRP A 90 14.08 2.60 -0.06
C TRP A 90 15.13 3.70 -0.09
N TRP A 91 14.97 4.78 0.69
CA TRP A 91 15.83 5.95 0.62
C TRP A 91 17.32 5.60 0.84
N TYR A 92 17.63 4.82 1.86
CA TYR A 92 19.01 4.43 2.15
C TYR A 92 19.56 3.50 1.09
N PHE A 93 18.75 2.52 0.66
CA PHE A 93 19.12 1.58 -0.39
C PHE A 93 19.44 2.29 -1.73
N PHE A 94 18.63 3.27 -2.13
CA PHE A 94 18.86 4.02 -3.37
C PHE A 94 20.01 5.04 -3.27
N ILE A 95 20.38 5.49 -2.06
CA ILE A 95 21.55 6.35 -1.85
C ILE A 95 22.85 5.53 -1.94
N GLU A 96 22.85 4.33 -1.37
CA GLU A 96 24.06 3.48 -1.29
C GLU A 96 24.34 2.65 -2.55
N MET A 97 23.36 2.53 -3.47
CA MET A 97 23.56 1.73 -4.67
C MET A 97 24.40 2.46 -5.74
N PHE A 98 25.10 1.70 -6.55
CA PHE A 98 25.80 2.24 -7.72
C PHE A 98 24.79 2.66 -8.81
N ASP A 99 25.04 3.78 -9.46
CA ASP A 99 24.18 4.35 -10.51
C ASP A 99 23.88 3.38 -11.66
N SER A 100 24.85 2.51 -12.00
CA SER A 100 24.69 1.49 -13.04
C SER A 100 23.57 0.49 -12.78
N PHE A 101 23.20 0.26 -11.50
CA PHE A 101 22.14 -0.67 -11.12
C PHE A 101 20.81 0.03 -10.84
N ARG A 102 20.79 1.35 -10.79
CA ARG A 102 19.62 2.14 -10.38
C ARG A 102 18.37 1.80 -11.20
N ASN A 103 18.48 1.80 -12.52
CA ASN A 103 17.33 1.52 -13.40
C ASN A 103 16.80 0.09 -13.22
N PHE A 104 17.68 -0.87 -13.00
CA PHE A 104 17.29 -2.25 -12.72
C PHE A 104 16.47 -2.33 -11.42
N PHE A 105 16.96 -1.77 -10.32
CA PHE A 105 16.26 -1.81 -9.04
C PHE A 105 14.98 -0.96 -9.03
N LEU A 106 14.93 0.12 -9.81
CA LEU A 106 13.71 0.89 -10.03
C LEU A 106 12.63 0.02 -10.70
N GLY A 107 13.01 -0.76 -11.72
CA GLY A 107 12.13 -1.73 -12.36
C GLY A 107 11.64 -2.81 -11.38
N VAL A 108 12.56 -3.38 -10.58
CA VAL A 108 12.23 -4.36 -9.52
C VAL A 108 11.24 -3.77 -8.52
N PHE A 109 11.45 -2.53 -8.08
CA PHE A 109 10.55 -1.83 -7.17
C PHE A 109 9.11 -1.74 -7.72
N TRP A 110 8.95 -1.30 -8.96
CA TRP A 110 7.62 -1.16 -9.56
C TRP A 110 6.93 -2.50 -9.83
N ILE A 111 7.68 -3.52 -10.27
CA ILE A 111 7.16 -4.87 -10.45
C ILE A 111 6.74 -5.46 -9.10
N HIS A 112 7.55 -5.30 -8.06
CA HIS A 112 7.25 -5.76 -6.70
C HIS A 112 5.93 -5.17 -6.20
N LEU A 113 5.76 -3.84 -6.28
CA LEU A 113 4.54 -3.18 -5.83
C LEU A 113 3.30 -3.61 -6.63
N SER A 114 3.44 -3.71 -7.96
CA SER A 114 2.36 -4.12 -8.86
C SER A 114 1.94 -5.58 -8.66
N SER A 115 2.89 -6.46 -8.31
CA SER A 115 2.62 -7.89 -8.08
C SER A 115 1.66 -8.12 -6.91
N TYR A 116 1.74 -7.33 -5.85
CA TYR A 116 0.78 -7.40 -4.74
C TYR A 116 -0.63 -7.01 -5.17
N VAL A 117 -0.77 -6.00 -6.02
CA VAL A 117 -2.08 -5.57 -6.53
C VAL A 117 -2.76 -6.70 -7.29
N ALA A 118 -2.04 -7.31 -8.23
CA ALA A 118 -2.56 -8.42 -9.03
C ALA A 118 -2.82 -9.67 -8.17
N GLY A 119 -1.81 -10.12 -7.42
CA GLY A 119 -1.86 -11.34 -6.63
C GLY A 119 -2.97 -11.33 -5.58
N LEU A 120 -3.07 -10.26 -4.79
CA LEU A 120 -4.10 -10.14 -3.75
C LEU A 120 -5.50 -9.97 -4.34
N THR A 121 -5.65 -9.20 -5.42
CA THR A 121 -6.95 -9.02 -6.07
C THR A 121 -7.49 -10.33 -6.63
N ILE A 122 -6.63 -11.17 -7.21
CA ILE A 122 -7.02 -12.48 -7.75
C ILE A 122 -7.30 -13.46 -6.59
N ARG A 123 -6.38 -13.58 -5.63
CA ARG A 123 -6.51 -14.56 -4.52
C ARG A 123 -7.69 -14.27 -3.61
N LEU A 124 -7.91 -13.00 -3.27
CA LEU A 124 -8.96 -12.57 -2.35
C LEU A 124 -10.14 -11.94 -3.09
N ARG A 125 -10.47 -12.44 -4.29
CA ARG A 125 -11.54 -11.93 -5.15
C ARG A 125 -12.90 -11.77 -4.43
N ARG A 126 -13.17 -12.63 -3.45
CA ARG A 126 -14.42 -12.61 -2.66
C ARG A 126 -14.41 -11.54 -1.55
N GLN A 127 -13.26 -10.97 -1.24
CA GLN A 127 -13.06 -10.02 -0.15
C GLN A 127 -12.35 -8.73 -0.62
N PRO A 128 -12.90 -8.01 -1.63
CA PRO A 128 -12.22 -6.88 -2.26
C PRO A 128 -11.96 -5.71 -1.30
N LEU A 129 -12.79 -5.52 -0.26
CA LEU A 129 -12.53 -4.51 0.77
C LEU A 129 -11.30 -4.87 1.61
N PHE A 130 -11.07 -6.16 1.90
CA PHE A 130 -9.88 -6.58 2.61
C PHE A 130 -8.62 -6.41 1.75
N VAL A 131 -8.72 -6.65 0.43
CA VAL A 131 -7.61 -6.35 -0.51
C VAL A 131 -7.23 -4.88 -0.46
N LEU A 132 -8.21 -3.96 -0.44
CA LEU A 132 -7.96 -2.53 -0.30
C LEU A 132 -7.19 -2.23 1.01
N THR A 133 -7.61 -2.84 2.12
CA THR A 133 -6.95 -2.67 3.42
C THR A 133 -5.51 -3.18 3.39
N LEU A 134 -5.26 -4.36 2.83
CA LEU A 134 -3.91 -4.90 2.70
C LEU A 134 -3.00 -4.02 1.83
N LEU A 135 -3.53 -3.52 0.71
CA LEU A 135 -2.76 -2.64 -0.18
C LEU A 135 -2.39 -1.32 0.50
N LEU A 136 -3.26 -0.76 1.34
CA LEU A 136 -2.91 0.41 2.16
C LEU A 136 -1.75 0.09 3.12
N GLY A 137 -1.73 -1.08 3.76
CA GLY A 137 -0.62 -1.54 4.58
C GLY A 137 0.67 -1.73 3.77
N ILE A 138 0.57 -2.34 2.59
CA ILE A 138 1.70 -2.53 1.68
C ILE A 138 2.27 -1.18 1.20
N PHE A 139 1.41 -0.21 0.90
CA PHE A 139 1.87 1.14 0.53
C PHE A 139 2.54 1.85 1.69
N ALA A 140 2.05 1.68 2.91
CA ALA A 140 2.69 2.24 4.10
C ALA A 140 4.11 1.69 4.36
N ILE A 141 4.43 0.48 3.83
CA ILE A 141 5.74 -0.17 3.96
C ILE A 141 6.63 0.15 2.76
N PHE A 142 6.12 -0.06 1.54
CA PHE A 142 6.92 -0.15 0.32
C PHE A 142 6.82 1.07 -0.61
N LYS A 143 6.07 2.09 -0.27
CA LYS A 143 6.09 3.37 -1.00
C LYS A 143 7.48 4.03 -0.87
N PRO A 144 8.01 4.72 -1.88
CA PRO A 144 9.31 5.41 -1.77
C PRO A 144 9.33 6.49 -0.70
N TYR A 145 8.23 7.21 -0.55
CA TYR A 145 7.99 8.23 0.46
C TYR A 145 6.74 7.87 1.29
N PRO A 146 6.80 6.81 2.12
CA PRO A 146 5.68 6.52 3.00
C PRO A 146 5.64 7.57 4.10
N SER A 147 4.43 7.84 4.55
CA SER A 147 4.16 8.77 5.65
C SER A 147 3.45 8.07 6.80
N ILE A 148 3.44 8.71 7.96
CA ILE A 148 2.65 8.24 9.10
C ILE A 148 1.14 8.24 8.75
N SER A 149 0.70 9.12 7.83
CA SER A 149 -0.68 9.12 7.33
C SER A 149 -1.03 7.84 6.57
N ASP A 150 -0.10 7.27 5.78
CA ASP A 150 -0.32 5.99 5.09
C ASP A 150 -0.55 4.86 6.11
N THR A 151 0.28 4.82 7.16
CA THR A 151 0.10 3.88 8.28
C THR A 151 -1.23 4.11 9.00
N SER A 152 -1.59 5.36 9.27
CA SER A 152 -2.85 5.70 9.93
C SER A 152 -4.07 5.25 9.14
N LEU A 153 -4.05 5.38 7.80
CA LEU A 153 -5.10 4.87 6.92
C LEU A 153 -5.23 3.34 7.02
N PHE A 154 -4.11 2.61 7.00
CA PHE A 154 -4.13 1.16 7.18
C PHE A 154 -4.70 0.78 8.55
N LEU A 155 -4.21 1.38 9.63
CA LEU A 155 -4.69 1.10 10.98
C LEU A 155 -6.17 1.45 11.18
N ALA A 156 -6.65 2.52 10.55
CA ALA A 156 -8.06 2.92 10.60
C ALA A 156 -9.01 1.93 9.90
N MET A 157 -8.49 1.12 8.95
CA MET A 157 -9.28 0.08 8.28
C MET A 157 -9.37 -1.22 9.09
N LEU A 158 -8.40 -1.52 9.96
CA LEU A 158 -8.35 -2.78 10.70
C LEU A 158 -9.58 -3.05 11.58
N PRO A 159 -10.18 -2.07 12.28
CA PRO A 159 -11.37 -2.30 13.09
C PRO A 159 -12.58 -2.85 12.33
N LEU A 160 -12.64 -2.69 10.99
CA LEU A 160 -13.67 -3.32 10.16
C LEU A 160 -13.61 -4.85 10.20
N TYR A 161 -12.47 -5.40 10.58
CA TYR A 161 -12.17 -6.84 10.65
C TYR A 161 -12.00 -7.33 12.09
N ARG A 162 -12.61 -6.65 13.07
CA ARG A 162 -12.51 -7.02 14.49
C ARG A 162 -12.87 -8.48 14.79
N HIS A 163 -13.69 -9.12 13.95
CA HIS A 163 -14.09 -10.51 14.09
C HIS A 163 -12.92 -11.49 13.91
N VAL A 164 -11.88 -11.13 13.15
CA VAL A 164 -10.69 -11.96 12.93
C VAL A 164 -9.56 -11.69 13.93
N PHE A 165 -9.67 -10.66 14.78
CA PHE A 165 -8.62 -10.35 15.77
C PHE A 165 -8.26 -11.53 16.69
N PRO A 166 -9.21 -12.36 17.16
CA PRO A 166 -8.88 -13.56 17.96
C PRO A 166 -8.03 -14.59 17.21
N LEU A 167 -7.99 -14.54 15.87
CA LEU A 167 -7.20 -15.44 15.03
C LEU A 167 -5.79 -14.91 14.74
N MET A 168 -5.52 -13.64 15.07
CA MET A 168 -4.19 -13.04 14.93
C MET A 168 -3.25 -13.59 16.00
N ARG A 169 -1.98 -13.81 15.63
CA ARG A 169 -0.97 -14.46 16.48
C ARG A 169 0.09 -13.51 17.02
N TYR A 170 0.41 -12.48 16.27
CA TYR A 170 1.56 -11.61 16.52
C TYR A 170 1.19 -10.16 16.84
N THR A 171 -0.06 -9.89 17.17
CA THR A 171 -0.59 -8.53 17.41
C THR A 171 0.21 -7.80 18.47
N PHE A 172 0.56 -8.47 19.60
CA PHE A 172 1.36 -7.87 20.66
C PHE A 172 2.76 -7.50 20.16
N LEU A 173 3.44 -8.44 19.47
CA LEU A 173 4.77 -8.21 18.93
C LEU A 173 4.77 -7.09 17.89
N ALA A 174 3.83 -7.11 16.94
CA ALA A 174 3.70 -6.07 15.92
C ALA A 174 3.46 -4.69 16.54
N SER A 175 2.51 -4.59 17.48
CA SER A 175 2.17 -3.33 18.15
C SER A 175 3.34 -2.79 18.97
N SER A 176 4.04 -3.66 19.72
CA SER A 176 5.22 -3.27 20.50
C SER A 176 6.36 -2.81 19.62
N THR A 177 6.58 -3.46 18.46
CA THR A 177 7.61 -3.09 17.48
C THR A 177 7.31 -1.74 16.86
N ILE A 178 6.06 -1.47 16.47
CA ILE A 178 5.62 -0.18 15.92
C ILE A 178 5.78 0.92 16.99
N LEU A 179 5.35 0.66 18.23
CA LEU A 179 5.50 1.62 19.33
C LEU A 179 6.96 1.95 19.60
N TYR A 180 7.83 0.94 19.67
CA TYR A 180 9.27 1.11 19.85
C TYR A 180 9.87 2.00 18.75
N ALA A 181 9.55 1.71 17.49
CA ALA A 181 10.03 2.52 16.36
C ALA A 181 9.48 3.95 16.36
N THR A 182 8.22 4.13 16.77
CA THR A 182 7.59 5.47 16.91
C THR A 182 8.31 6.34 17.95
N LEU A 183 8.76 5.74 19.04
CA LEU A 183 9.45 6.48 20.11
C LEU A 183 10.90 6.78 19.73
N LEU A 184 11.61 5.84 19.13
CA LEU A 184 13.05 6.00 18.84
C LEU A 184 13.34 6.65 17.49
N GLY A 185 12.44 6.56 16.51
CA GLY A 185 12.63 7.16 15.18
C GLY A 185 12.96 8.65 15.25
N PRO A 186 12.10 9.47 15.86
CA PRO A 186 12.38 10.91 16.02
C PRO A 186 13.66 11.20 16.82
N ALA A 187 13.97 10.37 17.83
CA ALA A 187 15.19 10.53 18.63
C ALA A 187 16.45 10.29 17.78
N PHE A 188 16.51 9.22 17.02
CA PHE A 188 17.66 8.94 16.14
C PHE A 188 17.77 9.93 14.99
N TYR A 189 16.65 10.40 14.44
CA TYR A 189 16.65 11.46 13.44
C TYR A 189 17.22 12.78 14.03
N TYR A 190 16.79 13.16 15.23
CA TYR A 190 17.30 14.34 15.94
C TYR A 190 18.81 14.24 16.22
N LEU A 191 19.27 13.10 16.74
CA LEU A 191 20.67 12.85 17.03
C LEU A 191 21.54 12.94 15.77
N TRP A 192 21.02 12.48 14.63
CA TRP A 192 21.75 12.52 13.36
C TRP A 192 21.75 13.91 12.74
N ILE A 193 20.59 14.52 12.52
CA ILE A 193 20.47 15.75 11.72
C ILE A 193 20.75 17.00 12.54
N TYR A 194 20.31 17.06 13.80
CA TYR A 194 20.40 18.28 14.60
C TYR A 194 21.55 18.28 15.60
N ALA A 195 21.78 17.18 16.30
CA ALA A 195 22.84 17.09 17.31
C ALA A 195 24.21 16.68 16.72
N GLY A 196 24.26 16.11 15.50
CA GLY A 196 25.50 15.66 14.87
C GLY A 196 26.23 14.53 15.60
N SER A 197 25.58 13.89 16.58
CA SER A 197 26.13 12.80 17.40
C SER A 197 25.71 11.41 16.93
N GLY A 198 24.80 11.31 15.95
CA GLY A 198 24.33 10.08 15.31
C GLY A 198 24.76 10.01 13.87
N ASN A 199 24.29 8.96 13.18
CA ASN A 199 24.50 8.80 11.74
C ASN A 199 23.25 8.22 11.04
N ALA A 200 23.26 8.19 9.72
CA ALA A 200 22.18 7.68 8.88
C ALA A 200 21.80 6.22 9.22
N ASN A 201 22.78 5.39 9.60
CA ASN A 201 22.54 3.96 9.85
C ASN A 201 21.63 3.73 11.05
N PHE A 202 21.76 4.54 12.12
CA PHE A 202 20.86 4.43 13.28
C PHE A 202 19.42 4.79 12.92
N PHE A 203 19.24 5.86 12.15
CA PHE A 203 17.91 6.23 11.68
C PHE A 203 17.35 5.18 10.71
N TYR A 204 18.17 4.68 9.79
CA TYR A 204 17.73 3.61 8.88
C TYR A 204 17.38 2.32 9.63
N ALA A 205 18.17 1.93 10.62
CA ALA A 205 17.86 0.75 11.42
C ALA A 205 16.47 0.84 12.08
N ILE A 206 16.10 2.01 12.60
CA ILE A 206 14.77 2.16 13.21
C ILE A 206 13.64 2.21 12.17
N THR A 207 13.88 2.70 10.94
CA THR A 207 12.91 2.60 9.85
C THR A 207 12.70 1.15 9.38
N LEU A 208 13.73 0.31 9.45
CA LEU A 208 13.59 -1.15 9.24
C LEU A 208 12.72 -1.79 10.32
N VAL A 209 12.91 -1.41 11.59
CA VAL A 209 12.06 -1.90 12.71
C VAL A 209 10.61 -1.44 12.54
N TRP A 210 10.38 -0.21 12.12
CA TRP A 210 9.06 0.31 11.77
C TRP A 210 8.38 -0.55 10.70
N SER A 211 9.08 -0.77 9.59
CA SER A 211 8.58 -1.56 8.47
C SER A 211 8.38 -3.03 8.84
N LEU A 212 9.22 -3.60 9.71
CA LEU A 212 9.05 -4.94 10.26
C LEU A 212 7.74 -5.04 11.06
N GLY A 213 7.47 -4.08 11.94
CA GLY A 213 6.23 -4.05 12.73
C GLY A 213 4.98 -3.99 11.85
N LEU A 214 4.99 -3.15 10.81
CA LEU A 214 3.90 -3.06 9.83
C LEU A 214 3.77 -4.34 9.01
N SER A 215 4.88 -4.96 8.61
CA SER A 215 4.89 -6.22 7.85
C SER A 215 4.32 -7.37 8.68
N LEU A 216 4.69 -7.46 9.96
CA LEU A 216 4.13 -8.43 10.89
C LEU A 216 2.62 -8.24 11.03
N LEU A 217 2.17 -7.02 11.24
CA LEU A 217 0.74 -6.71 11.40
C LEU A 217 -0.06 -7.02 10.13
N THR A 218 0.46 -6.64 8.96
CA THR A 218 -0.18 -6.89 7.66
C THR A 218 -0.26 -8.38 7.35
N SER A 219 0.83 -9.13 7.61
CA SER A 219 0.88 -10.58 7.41
C SER A 219 -0.02 -11.33 8.38
N ASP A 220 -0.06 -10.90 9.63
CA ASP A 220 -0.91 -11.50 10.66
C ASP A 220 -2.41 -11.28 10.37
N ALA A 221 -2.77 -10.08 9.91
CA ALA A 221 -4.13 -9.78 9.46
C ALA A 221 -4.52 -10.65 8.25
N LEU A 222 -3.61 -10.81 7.27
CA LEU A 222 -3.84 -11.70 6.13
C LEU A 222 -4.03 -13.15 6.57
N PHE A 223 -3.15 -13.64 7.47
CA PHE A 223 -3.28 -14.97 8.03
C PHE A 223 -4.63 -15.18 8.73
N ALA A 224 -5.05 -14.23 9.56
CA ALA A 224 -6.30 -14.29 10.31
C ALA A 224 -7.53 -14.35 9.39
N VAL A 225 -7.56 -13.55 8.33
CA VAL A 225 -8.66 -13.55 7.34
C VAL A 225 -8.68 -14.85 6.52
N LEU A 226 -7.52 -15.36 6.09
CA LEU A 226 -7.46 -16.65 5.40
C LEU A 226 -7.86 -17.81 6.31
N ARG A 227 -7.55 -17.72 7.60
CA ARG A 227 -7.97 -18.69 8.61
C ARG A 227 -9.48 -18.66 8.81
N ASP A 228 -10.07 -17.47 8.92
CA ASP A 228 -11.52 -17.30 9.03
C ASP A 228 -12.24 -17.86 7.79
N GLU A 229 -11.76 -17.56 6.57
CA GLU A 229 -12.27 -18.12 5.32
C GLU A 229 -12.27 -19.65 5.36
N LEU A 230 -11.17 -20.27 5.80
CA LEU A 230 -11.06 -21.71 5.93
C LEU A 230 -12.04 -22.29 6.96
N GLU A 231 -12.19 -21.64 8.12
CA GLU A 231 -13.11 -22.10 9.18
C GLU A 231 -14.58 -21.95 8.81
N VAL A 232 -14.90 -20.98 7.92
CA VAL A 232 -16.24 -20.84 7.34
C VAL A 232 -16.50 -21.93 6.29
N GLU A 233 -15.53 -22.20 5.40
CA GLU A 233 -15.65 -23.22 4.38
C GLU A 233 -15.59 -24.67 4.94
N ARG A 234 -14.84 -24.86 6.02
CA ARG A 234 -14.63 -26.16 6.68
C ARG A 234 -14.77 -26.05 8.20
N PRO A 235 -16.00 -26.07 8.71
CA PRO A 235 -16.27 -25.91 10.14
C PRO A 235 -15.55 -26.93 11.05
N GLU A 236 -15.23 -28.12 10.50
CA GLU A 236 -14.46 -29.17 11.18
C GLU A 236 -13.00 -28.80 11.47
N MET A 237 -12.49 -27.76 10.82
CA MET A 237 -11.12 -27.24 11.02
C MET A 237 -11.04 -26.18 12.13
N ARG A 238 -12.18 -25.78 12.69
CA ARG A 238 -12.22 -24.77 13.74
C ARG A 238 -11.41 -25.23 14.97
N GLY A 239 -10.50 -24.38 15.41
CA GLY A 239 -9.62 -24.63 16.53
C GLY A 239 -8.49 -25.67 16.30
N LYS A 240 -8.41 -26.28 15.10
CA LYS A 240 -7.30 -27.19 14.77
C LYS A 240 -6.09 -26.42 14.28
N GLU A 241 -4.91 -26.87 14.70
CA GLU A 241 -3.64 -26.32 14.20
C GLU A 241 -3.40 -26.81 12.76
N ILE A 242 -3.11 -25.87 11.86
CA ILE A 242 -2.73 -26.19 10.48
C ILE A 242 -1.21 -26.25 10.43
N ARG A 243 -0.66 -27.41 10.08
CA ARG A 243 0.76 -27.60 9.83
C ARG A 243 0.98 -27.91 8.35
N GLN A 244 1.99 -27.29 7.77
CA GLN A 244 2.48 -27.65 6.45
C GLN A 244 3.26 -28.97 6.60
N MET A 245 2.87 -30.00 5.86
CA MET A 245 3.59 -31.28 5.78
C MET A 245 4.59 -31.22 4.63
#